data_9e0750c0c12488426e983860ce28b785
#
_entry.id   9e0750c0c12488426e983860ce28b785
#
_cell.length_a   1.000
_cell.length_b   1.000
_cell.length_c   1.000
_cell.angle_alpha   90.00
_cell.angle_beta   90.00
_cell.angle_gamma   90.00
#
_symmetry.space_group_name_H-M   'P 1'
#
loop_
_entity.id
_entity.type
_entity.pdbx_description
1 polymer ?
#
loop_
_entity_poly.entity_id
_entity_poly.type
_entity_poly.pdbx_seq_one_letter_code
_entity_poly.pdbx_strand_id
1 'polypeptide(L)'
;MIKIRNIFKLYISILLYVFGLNLNAQNPFIENKGQFPKQVKAKVNLPSGALFIEPGKLIYAFYSGEQLAAVHDLSAPNKKIDAHAYVLEFVNSSADILTELSEESKYYENYFLGDRSKWAVDVKSYKLLYQHNIYNGIDIEYYVDKDKLKYNIIIAPNAVTNLIKIKYSGVKKIRLQGKDLFITTSVNIVKEYQPYAYQIINGNQVEVHCVYVLKKDMLSFNFPEGYNENYELIIDPILEFSTYSGSTT
;
A
#
# COMPACT_ATOMS: atom_id res chain seq x y z
N MET A 1 -5.50 24.03 -2.97
CA MET A 1 -5.97 23.03 -1.95
C MET A 1 -7.09 22.23 -2.59
N ILE A 2 -6.71 21.33 -3.54
CA ILE A 2 -7.65 20.50 -4.29
C ILE A 2 -8.11 19.38 -3.36
N LYS A 3 -9.32 19.37 -3.14
CA LYS A 3 -10.19 18.64 -2.25
C LYS A 3 -9.85 17.13 -2.18
N ILE A 4 -8.99 16.77 -1.27
CA ILE A 4 -8.85 15.40 -0.72
C ILE A 4 -10.25 14.76 -0.53
N ARG A 5 -11.27 15.55 -0.17
CA ARG A 5 -12.66 15.13 0.01
C ARG A 5 -13.35 14.55 -1.23
N ASN A 6 -12.97 14.94 -2.45
CA ASN A 6 -13.57 14.41 -3.68
C ASN A 6 -12.86 13.15 -4.17
N ILE A 7 -11.56 13.06 -3.97
CA ILE A 7 -10.75 11.84 -4.17
C ILE A 7 -11.28 10.75 -3.21
N PHE A 8 -11.49 11.10 -1.94
CA PHE A 8 -12.07 10.24 -0.92
C PHE A 8 -13.40 9.59 -1.31
N LYS A 9 -14.35 10.38 -1.84
CA LYS A 9 -15.67 9.86 -2.25
C LYS A 9 -15.55 8.90 -3.43
N LEU A 10 -14.64 9.14 -4.36
CA LEU A 10 -14.48 8.33 -5.55
C LEU A 10 -13.91 6.94 -5.19
N TYR A 11 -12.88 6.87 -4.38
CA TYR A 11 -12.26 5.60 -3.97
C TYR A 11 -13.14 4.78 -3.03
N ILE A 12 -13.87 5.42 -2.12
CA ILE A 12 -14.82 4.74 -1.23
C ILE A 12 -16.01 4.18 -2.02
N SER A 13 -16.52 4.89 -3.03
CA SER A 13 -17.60 4.39 -3.88
C SER A 13 -17.18 3.15 -4.68
N ILE A 14 -15.94 3.07 -5.13
CA ILE A 14 -15.38 1.91 -5.83
C ILE A 14 -15.21 0.73 -4.86
N LEU A 15 -14.85 1.01 -3.61
CA LEU A 15 -14.62 -0.03 -2.59
C LEU A 15 -15.91 -0.81 -2.25
N LEU A 16 -17.06 -0.15 -2.20
CA LEU A 16 -18.33 -0.75 -1.80
C LEU A 16 -18.92 -1.74 -2.82
N TYR A 17 -18.44 -1.74 -4.07
CA TYR A 17 -18.99 -2.57 -5.15
C TYR A 17 -18.27 -3.90 -5.39
N VAL A 18 -17.19 -4.20 -4.65
CA VAL A 18 -16.36 -5.41 -4.89
C VAL A 18 -16.55 -6.45 -3.78
N PHE A 19 -17.79 -6.91 -3.57
CA PHE A 19 -18.06 -8.09 -2.76
C PHE A 19 -18.19 -9.33 -3.65
N GLY A 20 -17.06 -9.95 -3.99
CA GLY A 20 -16.99 -11.29 -4.57
C GLY A 20 -16.34 -12.26 -3.57
N LEU A 21 -16.89 -13.44 -3.45
CA LEU A 21 -16.51 -14.52 -2.54
C LEU A 21 -14.98 -14.76 -2.53
N ASN A 22 -14.34 -14.53 -1.41
CA ASN A 22 -12.93 -14.82 -1.19
C ASN A 22 -12.75 -16.33 -0.94
N LEU A 23 -12.41 -17.07 -1.97
CA LEU A 23 -11.74 -18.36 -1.85
C LEU A 23 -10.23 -18.08 -1.96
N ASN A 24 -9.50 -18.18 -0.84
CA ASN A 24 -8.02 -18.29 -0.74
C ASN A 24 -7.21 -17.81 -1.96
N ALA A 25 -7.45 -16.60 -2.42
CA ALA A 25 -6.66 -15.99 -3.47
C ALA A 25 -5.54 -15.19 -2.78
N GLN A 26 -4.29 -15.54 -3.03
CA GLN A 26 -3.18 -14.62 -2.85
C GLN A 26 -3.65 -13.25 -3.35
N ASN A 27 -3.48 -12.19 -2.55
CA ASN A 27 -3.96 -10.86 -2.91
C ASN A 27 -3.15 -10.29 -4.10
N PRO A 28 -3.53 -10.58 -5.35
CA PRO A 28 -2.74 -10.19 -6.52
C PRO A 28 -2.91 -8.70 -6.80
N PHE A 29 -1.97 -8.14 -7.55
CA PHE A 29 -2.08 -6.81 -8.12
C PHE A 29 -3.03 -6.86 -9.32
N ILE A 30 -4.22 -6.31 -9.17
CA ILE A 30 -5.26 -6.27 -10.20
C ILE A 30 -5.01 -5.08 -11.10
N GLU A 31 -4.77 -5.29 -12.39
CA GLU A 31 -4.51 -4.22 -13.35
C GLU A 31 -5.70 -3.26 -13.51
N ASN A 32 -5.43 -2.06 -14.02
CA ASN A 32 -6.47 -1.10 -14.38
C ASN A 32 -6.73 -1.13 -15.90
N LYS A 33 -7.85 -1.71 -16.31
CA LYS A 33 -8.38 -1.67 -17.70
C LYS A 33 -9.49 -0.64 -17.89
N GLY A 34 -9.57 0.38 -17.02
CA GLY A 34 -10.58 1.44 -17.07
C GLY A 34 -11.65 1.35 -15.97
N GLN A 35 -11.65 0.28 -15.15
CA GLN A 35 -12.56 0.13 -14.01
C GLN A 35 -12.20 1.02 -12.82
N PHE A 36 -10.97 1.54 -12.76
CA PHE A 36 -10.51 2.48 -11.75
C PHE A 36 -10.13 3.82 -12.38
N PRO A 37 -9.92 4.89 -11.58
CA PRO A 37 -9.41 6.16 -12.07
C PRO A 37 -8.12 5.98 -12.88
N LYS A 38 -7.96 6.79 -13.93
CA LYS A 38 -6.86 6.67 -14.92
C LYS A 38 -5.46 6.64 -14.32
N GLN A 39 -5.24 7.36 -13.21
CA GLN A 39 -3.95 7.43 -12.53
C GLN A 39 -3.60 6.13 -11.76
N VAL A 40 -4.60 5.32 -11.39
CA VAL A 40 -4.38 4.04 -10.72
C VAL A 40 -3.78 3.05 -11.71
N LYS A 41 -2.69 2.41 -11.34
CA LYS A 41 -2.03 1.36 -12.13
C LYS A 41 -2.48 -0.04 -11.71
N ALA A 42 -2.65 -0.25 -10.41
CA ALA A 42 -3.15 -1.50 -9.86
C ALA A 42 -3.95 -1.29 -8.58
N LYS A 43 -4.77 -2.28 -8.25
CA LYS A 43 -5.46 -2.43 -6.96
C LYS A 43 -4.99 -3.71 -6.28
N VAL A 44 -4.88 -3.67 -4.96
CA VAL A 44 -4.69 -4.86 -4.10
C VAL A 44 -5.84 -4.93 -3.10
N ASN A 45 -6.45 -6.10 -2.94
CA ASN A 45 -7.42 -6.33 -1.88
C ASN A 45 -6.68 -6.50 -0.54
N LEU A 46 -7.14 -5.82 0.50
CA LEU A 46 -6.60 -5.90 1.86
C LEU A 46 -7.67 -6.41 2.82
N PRO A 47 -7.29 -6.93 3.99
CA PRO A 47 -8.26 -7.19 5.05
C PRO A 47 -9.03 -5.90 5.37
N SER A 48 -10.36 -5.95 5.22
CA SER A 48 -11.27 -4.81 5.42
C SER A 48 -10.95 -3.58 4.57
N GLY A 49 -10.47 -3.77 3.33
CA GLY A 49 -10.15 -2.63 2.49
C GLY A 49 -9.49 -2.93 1.15
N ALA A 50 -8.87 -1.91 0.60
CA ALA A 50 -8.07 -2.01 -0.61
C ALA A 50 -6.93 -1.00 -0.59
N LEU A 51 -5.88 -1.33 -1.33
CA LEU A 51 -4.81 -0.42 -1.72
C LEU A 51 -4.93 -0.12 -3.21
N PHE A 52 -4.88 1.15 -3.58
CA PHE A 52 -4.74 1.59 -4.96
C PHE A 52 -3.35 2.17 -5.14
N ILE A 53 -2.66 1.73 -6.20
CA ILE A 53 -1.28 2.11 -6.50
C ILE A 53 -1.27 3.06 -7.69
N GLU A 54 -0.80 4.27 -7.45
CA GLU A 54 -0.49 5.28 -8.47
C GLU A 54 1.03 5.47 -8.55
N PRO A 55 1.59 6.04 -9.64
CA PRO A 55 3.01 6.39 -9.67
C PRO A 55 3.39 7.29 -8.49
N GLY A 56 4.29 6.82 -7.63
CA GLY A 56 4.75 7.53 -6.44
C GLY A 56 3.73 7.71 -5.32
N LYS A 57 2.56 7.03 -5.37
CA LYS A 57 1.52 7.14 -4.35
C LYS A 57 0.83 5.82 -4.06
N LEU A 58 0.52 5.61 -2.79
CA LEU A 58 -0.29 4.51 -2.29
C LEU A 58 -1.52 5.09 -1.60
N ILE A 59 -2.72 4.66 -2.02
CA ILE A 59 -3.98 5.11 -1.45
C ILE A 59 -4.64 3.94 -0.76
N TYR A 60 -4.60 3.96 0.55
CA TYR A 60 -5.24 2.97 1.40
C TYR A 60 -6.68 3.39 1.70
N ALA A 61 -7.63 2.50 1.48
CA ALA A 61 -9.04 2.70 1.78
C ALA A 61 -9.55 1.52 2.61
N PHE A 62 -9.98 1.79 3.83
CA PHE A 62 -10.49 0.80 4.78
C PHE A 62 -11.94 1.08 5.14
N TYR A 63 -12.65 0.05 5.53
CA TYR A 63 -13.97 0.11 6.16
C TYR A 63 -13.93 -0.63 7.51
N SER A 64 -14.90 -0.32 8.38
CA SER A 64 -15.03 -1.02 9.65
C SER A 64 -15.35 -2.50 9.42
N GLY A 65 -14.41 -3.39 9.73
CA GLY A 65 -14.61 -4.83 9.60
C GLY A 65 -15.71 -5.35 10.51
N GLU A 66 -15.86 -4.79 11.71
CA GLU A 66 -16.92 -5.10 12.66
C GLU A 66 -18.30 -4.76 12.09
N GLN A 67 -18.47 -3.54 11.58
CA GLN A 67 -19.72 -3.10 10.98
C GLN A 67 -20.05 -3.90 9.71
N LEU A 68 -19.04 -4.26 8.92
CA LEU A 68 -19.23 -5.09 7.75
C LEU A 68 -19.71 -6.50 8.12
N ALA A 69 -19.07 -7.15 9.10
CA ALA A 69 -19.50 -8.45 9.60
C ALA A 69 -20.94 -8.40 10.10
N ALA A 70 -21.34 -7.31 10.74
CA ALA A 70 -22.69 -7.10 11.22
C ALA A 70 -23.74 -6.85 10.11
N VAL A 71 -23.36 -6.50 8.88
CA VAL A 71 -24.29 -6.32 7.74
C VAL A 71 -24.97 -7.65 7.35
N HIS A 72 -24.32 -8.78 7.59
CA HIS A 72 -24.90 -10.11 7.32
C HIS A 72 -26.05 -10.49 8.28
N ASP A 73 -26.25 -9.76 9.37
CA ASP A 73 -27.41 -9.91 10.25
C ASP A 73 -28.60 -9.14 9.65
N LEU A 74 -29.51 -9.86 9.01
CA LEU A 74 -30.71 -9.33 8.33
C LEU A 74 -31.71 -8.60 9.24
N SER A 75 -31.52 -8.67 10.57
CA SER A 75 -32.45 -8.09 11.55
C SER A 75 -32.24 -6.59 11.81
N ALA A 76 -31.18 -5.99 11.35
CA ALA A 76 -30.88 -4.59 11.60
C ALA A 76 -31.07 -3.71 10.35
N PRO A 77 -32.06 -2.81 10.35
CA PRO A 77 -32.32 -1.91 9.22
C PRO A 77 -31.22 -0.81 9.13
N ASN A 78 -30.90 -0.41 7.90
CA ASN A 78 -30.04 0.76 7.57
C ASN A 78 -28.67 0.81 8.28
N LYS A 79 -27.80 -0.17 8.02
CA LYS A 79 -26.43 -0.16 8.56
C LYS A 79 -25.54 0.76 7.74
N LYS A 80 -25.01 1.77 8.38
CA LYS A 80 -23.94 2.61 7.86
C LYS A 80 -22.62 1.92 8.16
N ILE A 81 -21.76 1.77 7.14
CA ILE A 81 -20.38 1.29 7.30
C ILE A 81 -19.47 2.49 7.29
N ASP A 82 -18.73 2.67 8.36
CA ASP A 82 -17.70 3.70 8.44
C ASP A 82 -16.48 3.28 7.62
N ALA A 83 -15.93 4.25 6.90
CA ALA A 83 -14.77 4.07 6.07
C ALA A 83 -13.74 5.17 6.30
N HIS A 84 -12.48 4.85 6.04
CA HIS A 84 -11.36 5.79 6.15
C HIS A 84 -10.38 5.55 5.02
N ALA A 85 -9.90 6.63 4.39
CA ALA A 85 -8.81 6.51 3.45
C ALA A 85 -7.68 7.49 3.79
N TYR A 86 -6.44 7.06 3.54
CA TYR A 86 -5.26 7.89 3.66
C TYR A 86 -4.31 7.67 2.47
N VAL A 87 -3.44 8.62 2.26
CA VAL A 87 -2.47 8.61 1.17
C VAL A 87 -1.05 8.59 1.75
N LEU A 88 -0.23 7.70 1.22
CA LEU A 88 1.20 7.68 1.34
C LEU A 88 1.78 8.19 0.02
N GLU A 89 2.61 9.23 0.06
CA GLU A 89 3.18 9.87 -1.13
C GLU A 89 4.70 9.97 -1.00
N PHE A 90 5.41 9.48 -2.01
CA PHE A 90 6.85 9.70 -2.15
C PHE A 90 7.09 11.13 -2.64
N VAL A 91 7.51 12.00 -1.71
CA VAL A 91 7.61 13.45 -1.94
C VAL A 91 8.74 13.78 -2.89
N ASN A 92 8.45 14.61 -3.90
CA ASN A 92 9.39 14.95 -4.97
C ASN A 92 9.89 13.73 -5.76
N SER A 93 9.07 12.70 -5.85
CA SER A 93 9.34 11.57 -6.75
C SER A 93 9.42 12.03 -8.20
N SER A 94 10.06 11.23 -9.04
CA SER A 94 10.20 11.48 -10.48
C SER A 94 8.82 11.69 -11.14
N ALA A 95 8.76 12.54 -12.16
CA ALA A 95 7.57 12.66 -13.01
C ALA A 95 7.38 11.44 -13.94
N ASP A 96 8.47 10.75 -14.26
CA ASP A 96 8.53 9.67 -15.26
C ASP A 96 8.69 8.28 -14.61
N ILE A 97 7.90 8.02 -13.55
CA ILE A 97 7.86 6.71 -12.90
C ILE A 97 7.25 5.69 -13.85
N LEU A 98 8.04 4.69 -14.26
CA LEU A 98 7.54 3.55 -15.01
C LEU A 98 6.96 2.51 -14.03
N THR A 99 5.68 2.18 -14.20
CA THR A 99 5.03 1.11 -13.43
C THR A 99 4.90 -0.13 -14.30
N GLU A 100 5.44 -1.24 -13.83
CA GLU A 100 5.42 -2.54 -14.50
C GLU A 100 4.71 -3.58 -13.63
N LEU A 101 3.81 -4.37 -14.23
CA LEU A 101 3.17 -5.52 -13.61
C LEU A 101 3.83 -6.78 -14.16
N SER A 102 4.24 -7.69 -13.29
CA SER A 102 4.99 -8.89 -13.66
C SER A 102 4.46 -10.13 -12.95
N GLU A 103 4.77 -11.30 -13.49
CA GLU A 103 4.28 -12.60 -13.05
C GLU A 103 2.75 -12.71 -13.07
N GLU A 104 2.16 -12.72 -14.28
CA GLU A 104 0.72 -12.87 -14.47
C GLU A 104 0.20 -14.10 -13.72
N SER A 105 -0.86 -13.90 -12.95
CA SER A 105 -1.61 -14.94 -12.27
C SER A 105 -2.65 -15.56 -13.20
N LYS A 106 -3.08 -16.78 -12.91
CA LYS A 106 -4.24 -17.39 -13.58
C LYS A 106 -5.58 -16.76 -13.16
N TYR A 107 -5.56 -15.95 -12.11
CA TYR A 107 -6.75 -15.27 -11.59
C TYR A 107 -7.03 -14.00 -12.41
N TYR A 108 -8.29 -13.78 -12.77
CA TYR A 108 -8.78 -12.56 -13.43
C TYR A 108 -10.13 -12.16 -12.87
N GLU A 109 -10.48 -10.90 -13.04
CA GLU A 109 -11.75 -10.33 -12.59
C GLU A 109 -12.55 -9.74 -13.76
N ASN A 110 -13.88 -9.67 -13.60
CA ASN A 110 -14.76 -8.94 -14.52
C ASN A 110 -15.53 -7.89 -13.72
N TYR A 111 -15.55 -6.68 -14.21
CA TYR A 111 -16.21 -5.53 -13.58
C TYR A 111 -17.40 -5.09 -14.44
N PHE A 112 -18.62 -5.38 -13.99
CA PHE A 112 -19.87 -5.00 -14.64
C PHE A 112 -20.60 -3.94 -13.81
N LEU A 113 -19.92 -2.80 -13.55
CA LEU A 113 -20.38 -1.78 -12.63
C LEU A 113 -20.82 -0.50 -13.36
N GLY A 114 -22.01 -0.01 -13.05
CA GLY A 114 -22.54 1.24 -13.59
C GLY A 114 -22.76 1.17 -15.10
N ASP A 115 -22.40 2.24 -15.81
CA ASP A 115 -22.55 2.33 -17.27
C ASP A 115 -21.71 1.28 -17.99
N ARG A 116 -22.26 0.70 -19.07
CA ARG A 116 -21.61 -0.33 -19.88
C ARG A 116 -20.25 0.11 -20.45
N SER A 117 -20.08 1.39 -20.71
CA SER A 117 -18.79 1.96 -21.19
C SER A 117 -17.65 1.86 -20.16
N LYS A 118 -17.97 1.58 -18.90
CA LYS A 118 -17.00 1.38 -17.80
C LYS A 118 -16.79 -0.08 -17.45
N TRP A 119 -17.44 -1.00 -18.17
CA TRP A 119 -17.25 -2.42 -17.93
C TRP A 119 -15.84 -2.85 -18.38
N ALA A 120 -15.17 -3.59 -17.53
CA ALA A 120 -13.88 -4.18 -17.84
C ALA A 120 -13.97 -5.69 -17.67
N VAL A 121 -13.56 -6.42 -18.71
CA VAL A 121 -13.55 -7.88 -18.71
C VAL A 121 -12.12 -8.40 -18.87
N ASP A 122 -11.89 -9.62 -18.39
CA ASP A 122 -10.56 -10.26 -18.46
C ASP A 122 -9.47 -9.34 -17.85
N VAL A 123 -9.79 -8.72 -16.71
CA VAL A 123 -8.87 -7.89 -15.95
C VAL A 123 -7.86 -8.80 -15.28
N LYS A 124 -6.62 -8.76 -15.73
CA LYS A 124 -5.56 -9.63 -15.26
C LYS A 124 -5.08 -9.25 -13.88
N SER A 125 -4.46 -10.20 -13.23
CA SER A 125 -3.79 -10.01 -11.93
C SER A 125 -2.35 -10.53 -11.98
N TYR A 126 -1.50 -9.93 -11.16
CA TYR A 126 -0.07 -10.13 -11.19
C TYR A 126 0.47 -10.31 -9.76
N LYS A 127 1.59 -11.02 -9.60
CA LYS A 127 2.19 -11.23 -8.27
C LYS A 127 3.17 -10.15 -7.88
N LEU A 128 3.74 -9.43 -8.85
CA LEU A 128 4.74 -8.39 -8.67
C LEU A 128 4.28 -7.10 -9.35
N LEU A 129 4.60 -5.98 -8.71
CA LEU A 129 4.48 -4.65 -9.30
C LEU A 129 5.77 -3.89 -9.00
N TYR A 130 6.39 -3.34 -10.04
CA TYR A 130 7.56 -2.48 -9.93
C TYR A 130 7.19 -1.02 -10.20
N GLN A 131 7.78 -0.11 -9.46
CA GLN A 131 7.85 1.31 -9.79
C GLN A 131 9.31 1.69 -9.95
N HIS A 132 9.74 1.81 -11.20
CA HIS A 132 11.11 2.18 -11.52
C HIS A 132 11.29 3.69 -11.45
N ASN A 133 12.48 4.10 -11.01
CA ASN A 133 12.88 5.48 -10.97
C ASN A 133 11.96 6.38 -10.12
N ILE A 134 11.54 5.88 -8.94
CA ILE A 134 10.84 6.72 -7.95
C ILE A 134 11.69 7.95 -7.61
N TYR A 135 12.99 7.72 -7.40
CA TYR A 135 14.04 8.72 -7.40
C TYR A 135 15.19 8.21 -8.24
N ASN A 136 16.12 9.07 -8.64
CA ASN A 136 17.27 8.65 -9.41
C ASN A 136 18.05 7.53 -8.70
N GLY A 137 18.09 6.35 -9.31
CA GLY A 137 18.71 5.14 -8.78
C GLY A 137 17.92 4.47 -7.64
N ILE A 138 16.63 4.76 -7.48
CA ILE A 138 15.78 4.14 -6.45
C ILE A 138 14.48 3.64 -7.08
N ASP A 139 14.24 2.35 -6.94
CA ASP A 139 13.06 1.63 -7.40
C ASP A 139 12.26 1.10 -6.21
N ILE A 140 10.99 0.75 -6.44
CA ILE A 140 10.17 0.04 -5.47
C ILE A 140 9.57 -1.19 -6.13
N GLU A 141 9.76 -2.33 -5.47
CA GLU A 141 9.11 -3.59 -5.78
C GLU A 141 8.01 -3.86 -4.76
N TYR A 142 6.80 -4.12 -5.23
CA TYR A 142 5.69 -4.58 -4.38
C TYR A 142 5.41 -6.03 -4.70
N TYR A 143 5.20 -6.84 -3.67
CA TYR A 143 4.90 -8.26 -3.80
C TYR A 143 4.00 -8.76 -2.67
N VAL A 144 3.44 -9.95 -2.83
CA VAL A 144 2.64 -10.61 -1.81
C VAL A 144 3.36 -11.85 -1.33
N ASP A 145 3.60 -11.94 -0.03
CA ASP A 145 4.17 -13.11 0.64
C ASP A 145 3.23 -13.59 1.74
N LYS A 146 2.76 -14.85 1.64
CA LYS A 146 1.85 -15.47 2.61
C LYS A 146 0.65 -14.57 2.95
N ASP A 147 -0.03 -14.06 1.91
CA ASP A 147 -1.20 -13.17 1.99
C ASP A 147 -0.92 -11.81 2.63
N LYS A 148 0.34 -11.42 2.80
CA LYS A 148 0.76 -10.11 3.26
C LYS A 148 1.35 -9.31 2.12
N LEU A 149 0.85 -8.09 1.93
CA LEU A 149 1.48 -7.14 1.04
C LEU A 149 2.81 -6.70 1.66
N LYS A 150 3.87 -6.77 0.87
CA LYS A 150 5.21 -6.30 1.19
C LYS A 150 5.72 -5.39 0.10
N TYR A 151 6.74 -4.62 0.40
CA TYR A 151 7.46 -3.85 -0.60
C TYR A 151 8.94 -3.76 -0.24
N ASN A 152 9.80 -3.70 -1.25
CA ASN A 152 11.21 -3.43 -1.13
C ASN A 152 11.50 -2.06 -1.73
N ILE A 153 12.26 -1.23 -1.03
CA ILE A 153 12.89 -0.06 -1.63
C ILE A 153 14.29 -0.50 -2.04
N ILE A 154 14.55 -0.48 -3.34
CA ILE A 154 15.80 -0.96 -3.95
C ILE A 154 16.62 0.27 -4.32
N ILE A 155 17.79 0.40 -3.74
CA ILE A 155 18.65 1.57 -3.83
C ILE A 155 19.94 1.14 -4.54
N ALA A 156 20.12 1.63 -5.76
CA ALA A 156 21.31 1.34 -6.55
C ALA A 156 22.58 1.88 -5.90
N PRO A 157 23.75 1.32 -6.22
CA PRO A 157 25.05 1.86 -5.75
C PRO A 157 25.16 3.36 -6.01
N ASN A 158 25.64 4.09 -5.01
CA ASN A 158 25.81 5.56 -5.00
C ASN A 158 24.51 6.38 -5.13
N ALA A 159 23.32 5.78 -5.07
CA ALA A 159 22.08 6.52 -5.03
C ALA A 159 21.86 7.20 -3.66
N VAL A 160 21.15 8.32 -3.66
CA VAL A 160 21.06 9.22 -2.49
C VAL A 160 19.85 8.84 -1.64
N THR A 161 20.05 8.09 -0.56
CA THR A 161 18.98 7.59 0.32
C THR A 161 18.15 8.67 1.00
N ASN A 162 18.72 9.86 1.26
CA ASN A 162 18.01 10.95 1.92
C ASN A 162 16.94 11.63 1.05
N LEU A 163 16.84 11.26 -0.24
CA LEU A 163 15.73 11.63 -1.11
C LEU A 163 14.44 10.92 -0.72
N ILE A 164 14.52 9.75 -0.09
CA ILE A 164 13.35 8.95 0.30
C ILE A 164 12.62 9.66 1.43
N LYS A 165 11.54 10.34 1.07
CA LYS A 165 10.64 11.03 1.99
C LYS A 165 9.21 10.64 1.69
N ILE A 166 8.56 10.06 2.66
CA ILE A 166 7.21 9.50 2.54
C ILE A 166 6.27 10.34 3.39
N LYS A 167 5.31 11.01 2.75
CA LYS A 167 4.30 11.83 3.41
C LYS A 167 3.01 11.05 3.62
N TYR A 168 2.50 11.08 4.83
CA TYR A 168 1.19 10.52 5.17
C TYR A 168 0.14 11.63 5.25
N SER A 169 -0.93 11.51 4.49
CA SER A 169 -2.01 12.49 4.44
C SER A 169 -3.37 11.81 4.67
N GLY A 170 -4.22 12.41 5.50
CA GLY A 170 -5.54 11.87 5.82
C GLY A 170 -5.59 10.92 7.01
N VAL A 171 -4.48 10.61 7.65
CA VAL A 171 -4.42 9.79 8.87
C VAL A 171 -4.98 10.55 10.09
N LYS A 172 -5.55 9.84 11.06
CA LYS A 172 -5.93 10.44 12.35
C LYS A 172 -4.71 10.74 13.22
N LYS A 173 -3.76 9.81 13.23
CA LYS A 173 -2.51 9.93 13.98
C LYS A 173 -1.45 9.05 13.34
N ILE A 174 -0.22 9.54 13.32
CA ILE A 174 0.96 8.76 12.99
C ILE A 174 1.99 8.95 14.09
N ARG A 175 2.64 7.87 14.54
CA ARG A 175 3.66 7.92 15.58
C ARG A 175 4.62 6.75 15.50
N LEU A 176 5.83 6.96 15.98
CA LEU A 176 6.75 5.88 16.33
C LEU A 176 6.46 5.45 17.78
N GLN A 177 6.44 4.15 18.01
CA GLN A 177 6.37 3.55 19.34
C GLN A 177 7.39 2.41 19.41
N GLY A 178 8.42 2.60 20.22
CA GLY A 178 9.63 1.79 20.09
C GLY A 178 10.28 2.04 18.73
N LYS A 179 10.46 0.98 17.96
CA LYS A 179 11.05 1.04 16.63
C LYS A 179 10.02 0.95 15.49
N ASP A 180 8.75 0.72 15.83
CA ASP A 180 7.66 0.48 14.90
C ASP A 180 6.85 1.75 14.63
N LEU A 181 6.31 1.86 13.42
CA LEU A 181 5.42 2.94 13.01
C LEU A 181 3.96 2.50 13.16
N PHE A 182 3.15 3.35 13.79
CA PHE A 182 1.73 3.16 13.95
C PHE A 182 0.95 4.25 13.23
N ILE A 183 0.08 3.85 12.33
CA ILE A 183 -0.81 4.70 11.55
C ILE A 183 -2.24 4.43 12.02
N THR A 184 -2.87 5.42 12.67
CA THR A 184 -4.24 5.31 13.20
C THR A 184 -5.21 5.96 12.24
N THR A 185 -6.25 5.22 11.85
CA THR A 185 -7.39 5.70 11.07
C THR A 185 -8.61 5.84 11.97
N SER A 186 -9.81 6.10 11.40
CA SER A 186 -11.05 6.05 12.17
C SER A 186 -11.63 4.64 12.33
N VAL A 187 -11.10 3.65 11.60
CA VAL A 187 -11.67 2.29 11.53
C VAL A 187 -10.67 1.19 11.87
N ASN A 188 -9.37 1.48 11.84
CA ASN A 188 -8.32 0.51 12.17
C ASN A 188 -6.99 1.17 12.57
N ILE A 189 -6.01 0.35 12.91
CA ILE A 189 -4.61 0.73 13.08
C ILE A 189 -3.78 -0.12 12.12
N VAL A 190 -2.90 0.54 11.36
CA VAL A 190 -1.87 -0.12 10.57
C VAL A 190 -0.55 -0.01 11.32
N LYS A 191 0.13 -1.13 11.47
CA LYS A 191 1.45 -1.21 12.07
C LYS A 191 2.46 -1.54 10.97
N GLU A 192 3.53 -0.79 10.92
CA GLU A 192 4.71 -1.07 10.12
C GLU A 192 5.87 -1.34 11.07
N TYR A 193 6.44 -2.54 10.98
CA TYR A 193 7.53 -2.95 11.86
C TYR A 193 8.81 -2.18 11.54
N GLN A 194 9.75 -2.17 12.46
CA GLN A 194 11.09 -1.63 12.22
C GLN A 194 11.60 -2.08 10.84
N PRO A 195 12.13 -1.16 10.02
CA PRO A 195 12.60 -1.51 8.69
C PRO A 195 13.80 -2.46 8.80
N TYR A 196 13.73 -3.56 8.07
CA TYR A 196 14.87 -4.43 7.86
C TYR A 196 15.61 -3.94 6.63
N ALA A 197 16.93 -3.76 6.71
CA ALA A 197 17.73 -3.37 5.57
C ALA A 197 18.94 -4.29 5.43
N TYR A 198 19.37 -4.53 4.20
CA TYR A 198 20.50 -5.39 3.92
C TYR A 198 21.16 -5.08 2.57
N GLN A 199 22.38 -5.58 2.41
CA GLN A 199 23.14 -5.56 1.18
C GLN A 199 23.62 -6.97 0.83
N ILE A 200 23.82 -7.27 -0.44
CA ILE A 200 24.49 -8.50 -0.88
C ILE A 200 25.94 -8.15 -1.23
N ILE A 201 26.86 -8.52 -0.35
CA ILE A 201 28.30 -8.24 -0.51
C ILE A 201 29.05 -9.56 -0.73
N ASN A 202 29.68 -9.70 -1.90
CA ASN A 202 30.39 -10.94 -2.28
C ASN A 202 29.54 -12.22 -2.13
N GLY A 203 28.24 -12.12 -2.46
CA GLY A 203 27.28 -13.23 -2.37
C GLY A 203 26.72 -13.50 -0.98
N ASN A 204 27.12 -12.75 0.04
CA ASN A 204 26.62 -12.86 1.41
C ASN A 204 25.67 -11.71 1.73
N GLN A 205 24.54 -12.02 2.38
CA GLN A 205 23.63 -11.02 2.90
C GLN A 205 24.21 -10.41 4.18
N VAL A 206 24.39 -9.10 4.17
CA VAL A 206 24.91 -8.30 5.28
C VAL A 206 23.81 -7.36 5.74
N GLU A 207 23.37 -7.51 6.99
CA GLU A 207 22.36 -6.63 7.57
C GLU A 207 22.91 -5.21 7.73
N VAL A 208 22.05 -4.22 7.47
CA VAL A 208 22.35 -2.80 7.64
C VAL A 208 21.40 -2.24 8.70
N HIS A 209 21.93 -1.62 9.73
CA HIS A 209 21.12 -0.98 10.77
C HIS A 209 20.33 0.19 10.18
N CYS A 210 19.01 0.02 10.09
CA CYS A 210 18.08 0.99 9.54
C CYS A 210 17.01 1.35 10.56
N VAL A 211 16.70 2.63 10.69
CA VAL A 211 15.67 3.13 11.60
C VAL A 211 14.78 4.17 10.93
N TYR A 212 13.51 4.20 11.33
CA TYR A 212 12.59 5.25 10.94
C TYR A 212 12.93 6.59 11.59
N VAL A 213 12.77 7.66 10.83
CA VAL A 213 12.78 9.03 11.32
C VAL A 213 11.45 9.68 10.93
N LEU A 214 10.61 9.98 11.92
CA LEU A 214 9.31 10.61 11.72
C LEU A 214 9.36 12.07 12.16
N LYS A 215 9.09 12.99 11.23
CA LYS A 215 8.95 14.42 11.50
C LYS A 215 7.54 14.88 11.08
N LYS A 216 6.64 15.05 12.04
CA LYS A 216 5.21 15.32 11.81
C LYS A 216 4.57 14.17 11.03
N ASP A 217 4.20 14.40 9.76
CA ASP A 217 3.59 13.47 8.82
C ASP A 217 4.58 12.93 7.75
N MET A 218 5.88 13.22 7.94
CA MET A 218 6.94 12.85 7.01
C MET A 218 7.82 11.76 7.61
N LEU A 219 7.83 10.59 6.99
CA LEU A 219 8.70 9.47 7.31
C LEU A 219 9.92 9.49 6.40
N SER A 220 11.07 9.15 6.96
CA SER A 220 12.33 8.89 6.24
C SER A 220 13.10 7.78 6.95
N PHE A 221 14.22 7.37 6.37
CA PHE A 221 15.10 6.35 6.90
C PHE A 221 16.43 6.97 7.33
N ASN A 222 17.06 6.38 8.35
CA ASN A 222 18.41 6.73 8.77
C ASN A 222 19.21 5.45 9.00
N PHE A 223 20.49 5.51 8.67
CA PHE A 223 21.44 4.41 8.78
C PHE A 223 22.55 4.84 9.75
N PRO A 224 22.36 4.65 11.07
CA PRO A 224 23.26 5.20 12.10
C PRO A 224 24.70 4.71 11.99
N GLU A 225 24.90 3.50 11.50
CA GLU A 225 26.22 2.85 11.35
C GLU A 225 26.74 2.93 9.90
N GLY A 226 25.99 3.61 9.01
CA GLY A 226 26.28 3.67 7.59
C GLY A 226 26.05 2.33 6.86
N TYR A 227 26.40 2.30 5.61
CA TYR A 227 26.39 1.12 4.73
C TYR A 227 27.42 1.31 3.61
N ASN A 228 27.71 0.26 2.85
CA ASN A 228 28.66 0.36 1.75
C ASN A 228 27.97 0.91 0.48
N GLU A 229 28.23 2.16 0.14
CA GLU A 229 27.58 2.84 -0.99
C GLU A 229 27.91 2.22 -2.37
N ASN A 230 28.93 1.34 -2.46
CA ASN A 230 29.30 0.67 -3.70
C ASN A 230 28.42 -0.57 -4.01
N TYR A 231 27.53 -0.95 -3.11
CA TYR A 231 26.62 -2.09 -3.27
C TYR A 231 25.17 -1.61 -3.19
N GLU A 232 24.29 -2.35 -3.84
CA GLU A 232 22.86 -2.16 -3.72
C GLU A 232 22.42 -2.28 -2.25
N LEU A 233 21.52 -1.40 -1.82
CA LEU A 233 20.90 -1.46 -0.50
C LEU A 233 19.39 -1.72 -0.67
N ILE A 234 18.89 -2.72 0.05
CA ILE A 234 17.46 -3.07 0.04
C ILE A 234 16.89 -2.76 1.42
N ILE A 235 15.76 -2.04 1.46
CA ILE A 235 14.96 -1.81 2.67
C ILE A 235 13.65 -2.59 2.49
N ASP A 236 13.37 -3.54 3.38
CA ASP A 236 12.17 -4.40 3.42
C ASP A 236 11.32 -4.07 4.67
N PRO A 237 10.39 -3.12 4.60
CA PRO A 237 9.45 -2.84 5.66
C PRO A 237 8.33 -3.89 5.68
N ILE A 238 7.94 -4.35 6.86
CA ILE A 238 6.86 -5.34 7.03
C ILE A 238 5.60 -4.64 7.54
N LEU A 239 4.54 -4.69 6.73
CA LEU A 239 3.22 -4.13 7.05
C LEU A 239 2.32 -5.16 7.73
N GLU A 240 1.65 -4.76 8.80
CA GLU A 240 0.60 -5.53 9.45
C GLU A 240 -0.68 -4.70 9.57
N PHE A 241 -1.77 -5.26 9.06
CA PHE A 241 -3.11 -4.65 9.15
C PHE A 241 -3.87 -5.29 10.29
N SER A 242 -4.03 -4.59 11.41
CA SER A 242 -4.89 -5.08 12.50
C SER A 242 -6.33 -4.63 12.28
N THR A 243 -7.23 -5.58 12.11
CA THR A 243 -8.67 -5.32 12.28
C THR A 243 -8.93 -5.18 13.78
N TYR A 244 -9.56 -4.08 14.20
CA TYR A 244 -10.05 -3.95 15.57
C TYR A 244 -11.15 -5.00 15.81
N SER A 245 -10.80 -6.13 16.38
CA SER A 245 -11.75 -6.90 17.16
C SER A 245 -11.67 -6.32 18.56
N GLY A 246 -12.58 -5.39 18.88
CA GLY A 246 -12.66 -4.80 20.21
C GLY A 246 -12.97 -5.87 21.25
N SER A 247 -11.95 -6.37 21.93
CA SER A 247 -12.10 -6.99 23.22
C SER A 247 -11.98 -5.87 24.26
N THR A 248 -13.11 -5.35 24.69
CA THR A 248 -13.19 -4.64 25.97
C THR A 248 -13.16 -5.69 27.07
N THR A 249 -12.03 -5.87 27.71
CA THR A 249 -12.00 -6.36 29.10
C THR A 249 -12.02 -5.18 30.04
#